data_f09b0eb187e0d1fa08cb7b09e5edab64
#
_entry.id   f09b0eb187e0d1fa08cb7b09e5edab64
#
_cell.length_a   1.000
_cell.length_b   1.000
_cell.length_c   1.000
_cell.angle_alpha   90.00
_cell.angle_beta   90.00
_cell.angle_gamma   90.00
#
_symmetry.space_group_name_H-M   'P 1'
#
loop_
_entity.id
_entity.type
_entity.pdbx_description
1 polymer ?
#
loop_
_entity_poly.entity_id
_entity_poly.type
_entity_poly.pdbx_seq_one_letter_code
_entity_poly.pdbx_strand_id
1 'polypeptide(L)' 'ENTRKLRGHVPFGYKKEEKELIPIASELEVLEEIKDLVNNKVISLREGSSWIEHKTGRKLSYQGLKNIIDNERLGQ' A
#
# COMPACT_ATOMS: atom_id res chain seq x y z
N GLU A 1 13.30 -20.82 -3.28
CA GLU A 1 12.76 -20.65 -3.31
C GLU A 1 12.12 -19.61 -3.11
N ASN A 2 12.07 -19.10 -2.67
CA ASN A 2 11.37 -18.10 -2.45
C ASN A 2 11.70 -16.92 -3.08
N THR A 3 12.74 -16.71 -3.54
CA THR A 3 13.10 -15.51 -4.13
C THR A 3 12.33 -15.17 -5.30
N ARG A 4 11.75 -16.10 -5.93
CA ARG A 4 11.02 -15.81 -7.09
C ARG A 4 9.91 -14.88 -6.82
N LYS A 5 9.46 -14.76 -5.62
CA LYS A 5 8.41 -13.91 -5.41
C LYS A 5 8.73 -12.51 -5.55
N LEU A 6 9.93 -12.15 -5.55
CA LEU A 6 10.29 -10.77 -5.67
C LEU A 6 10.45 -10.29 -7.06
N ARG A 7 10.32 -11.17 -8.06
CA ARG A 7 10.56 -10.78 -9.36
C ARG A 7 9.69 -9.69 -9.78
N GLY A 8 10.19 -8.51 -10.01
CA GLY A 8 9.50 -7.42 -10.61
C GLY A 8 8.31 -6.91 -9.85
N HIS A 9 8.11 -7.35 -8.64
CA HIS A 9 6.92 -6.95 -7.91
C HIS A 9 7.32 -6.32 -6.60
N VAL A 10 7.12 -5.02 -6.49
CA VAL A 10 7.50 -4.27 -5.31
C VAL A 10 6.24 -3.81 -4.61
N PRO A 11 6.09 -4.10 -3.32
CA PRO A 11 4.87 -3.68 -2.60
C PRO A 11 4.77 -2.17 -2.52
N PHE A 12 3.56 -1.69 -2.36
CA PHE A 12 3.35 -0.27 -2.24
C PHE A 12 4.01 0.25 -0.97
N GLY A 13 4.62 1.41 -1.07
CA GLY A 13 5.32 2.00 0.06
C GLY A 13 6.78 1.65 0.12
N TYR A 14 7.26 0.87 -0.84
CA TYR A 14 8.64 0.45 -0.88
C TYR A 14 9.20 0.64 -2.27
N LYS A 15 10.50 0.76 -2.36
CA LYS A 15 11.17 0.73 -3.64
C LYS A 15 12.28 -0.30 -3.57
N LYS A 16 12.65 -0.82 -4.73
CA LYS A 16 13.69 -1.82 -4.77
C LYS A 16 15.01 -1.16 -5.17
N GLU A 17 16.03 -1.38 -4.36
CA GLU A 17 17.35 -0.91 -4.68
C GLU A 17 18.28 -2.09 -4.59
N GLU A 18 18.90 -2.43 -5.70
CA GLU A 18 19.72 -3.60 -5.76
C GLU A 18 18.92 -4.81 -5.35
N LYS A 19 19.18 -5.38 -4.22
CA LYS A 19 18.44 -6.54 -3.77
C LYS A 19 17.61 -6.29 -2.54
N GLU A 20 17.41 -5.04 -2.18
CA GLU A 20 16.72 -4.72 -0.94
C GLU A 20 15.50 -3.90 -1.20
N LEU A 21 14.53 -4.05 -0.33
CA LEU A 21 13.35 -3.21 -0.34
C LEU A 21 13.56 -2.07 0.63
N ILE A 22 13.44 -0.86 0.12
CA ILE A 22 13.67 0.34 0.93
C ILE A 22 12.33 1.01 1.19
N PRO A 23 11.95 1.23 2.44
CA PRO A 23 10.68 1.90 2.71
C PRO A 23 10.70 3.34 2.27
N ILE A 24 9.59 3.78 1.72
CA ILE A 24 9.41 5.16 1.29
C ILE A 24 8.50 5.82 2.30
N ALA A 25 9.07 6.61 3.19
CA ALA A 25 8.33 7.16 4.32
C ALA A 25 7.09 7.94 3.89
N SER A 26 7.22 8.76 2.85
CA SER A 26 6.08 9.58 2.44
C SER A 26 4.93 8.71 1.95
N GLU A 27 5.24 7.65 1.23
CA GLU A 27 4.18 6.76 0.75
C GLU A 27 3.55 5.99 1.90
N LEU A 28 4.36 5.56 2.84
CA LEU A 28 3.84 4.83 3.98
C LEU A 28 2.96 5.71 4.85
N GLU A 29 3.32 6.98 5.00
CA GLU A 29 2.50 7.91 5.76
C GLU A 29 1.13 8.09 5.11
N VAL A 30 1.12 8.27 3.81
CA VAL A 30 -0.15 8.42 3.09
C VAL A 30 -0.97 7.15 3.23
N LEU A 31 -0.33 6.00 3.11
CA LEU A 31 -1.03 4.73 3.21
C LEU A 31 -1.67 4.58 4.59
N GLU A 32 -0.94 4.93 5.65
CA GLU A 32 -1.49 4.83 7.00
C GLU A 32 -2.70 5.72 7.18
N GLU A 33 -2.59 6.95 6.69
CA GLU A 33 -3.69 7.88 6.79
C GLU A 33 -4.92 7.36 6.05
N ILE A 34 -4.72 6.87 4.85
CA ILE A 34 -5.84 6.37 4.06
C ILE A 34 -6.45 5.13 4.70
N LYS A 35 -5.61 4.24 5.24
CA LYS A 35 -6.14 3.06 5.91
C LYS A 35 -7.05 3.45 7.07
N ASP A 36 -6.64 4.45 7.84
CA ASP A 36 -7.45 4.93 8.93
C ASP A 36 -8.79 5.45 8.44
N LEU A 37 -8.76 6.27 7.40
CA LEU A 37 -9.99 6.86 6.89
C LEU A 37 -10.93 5.78 6.36
N VAL A 38 -10.40 4.78 5.70
CA VAL A 38 -11.22 3.70 5.20
C VAL A 38 -11.78 2.87 6.34
N ASN A 39 -10.96 2.57 7.34
CA ASN A 39 -11.41 1.77 8.47
C ASN A 39 -12.49 2.48 9.27
N ASN A 40 -12.42 3.79 9.35
CA ASN A 40 -13.43 4.58 10.04
C ASN A 40 -14.61 4.93 9.15
N LYS A 41 -14.59 4.44 7.93
CA LYS A 41 -15.69 4.64 6.97
C LYS A 41 -15.87 6.09 6.60
N VAL A 42 -14.80 6.87 6.69
CA VAL A 42 -14.84 8.25 6.24
C VAL A 42 -14.80 8.31 4.71
N ILE A 43 -14.01 7.41 4.11
CA ILE A 43 -13.96 7.31 2.66
C ILE A 43 -14.06 5.84 2.28
N SER A 44 -14.40 5.61 1.02
CA SER A 44 -14.50 4.23 0.53
C SER A 44 -13.14 3.75 0.07
N LEU A 45 -13.06 2.45 -0.22
CA LEU A 45 -11.82 1.88 -0.74
C LEU A 45 -11.44 2.52 -2.07
N ARG A 46 -12.42 2.78 -2.91
CA ARG A 46 -12.14 3.41 -4.19
C ARG A 46 -11.61 4.82 -4.01
N GLU A 47 -12.21 5.55 -3.10
CA GLU A 47 -11.75 6.88 -2.83
C GLU A 47 -10.35 6.85 -2.26
N GLY A 48 -10.08 5.90 -1.36
CA GLY A 48 -8.75 5.76 -0.79
C GLY A 48 -7.72 5.49 -1.85
N SER A 49 -8.04 4.58 -2.76
CA SER A 49 -7.13 4.25 -3.85
C SER A 49 -6.83 5.49 -4.70
N SER A 50 -7.85 6.27 -5.01
CA SER A 50 -7.67 7.47 -5.80
C SER A 50 -6.82 8.50 -5.08
N TRP A 51 -7.04 8.64 -3.78
CA TRP A 51 -6.26 9.59 -2.99
C TRP A 51 -4.79 9.19 -2.94
N ILE A 52 -4.52 7.90 -2.80
CA ILE A 52 -3.15 7.43 -2.77
C ILE A 52 -2.45 7.77 -4.07
N GLU A 53 -3.10 7.51 -5.19
CA GLU A 53 -2.51 7.83 -6.46
C GLU A 53 -2.26 9.32 -6.60
N HIS A 54 -3.23 10.11 -6.15
CA HIS A 54 -3.12 11.55 -6.27
C HIS A 54 -2.00 12.11 -5.40
N LYS A 55 -1.85 11.55 -4.22
CA LYS A 55 -0.86 12.09 -3.29
C LYS A 55 0.55 11.57 -3.53
N THR A 56 0.67 10.33 -3.94
CA THR A 56 1.99 9.73 -4.09
C THR A 56 2.44 9.59 -5.54
N GLY A 57 1.51 9.69 -6.47
CA GLY A 57 1.82 9.46 -7.87
C GLY A 57 1.91 8.01 -8.26
N ARG A 58 1.75 7.09 -7.31
CA ARG A 58 1.79 5.67 -7.60
C ARG A 58 0.39 5.10 -7.52
N LYS A 59 0.07 4.27 -8.47
CA LYS A 59 -1.26 3.71 -8.54
C LYS A 59 -1.37 2.48 -7.66
N LEU A 60 -2.39 2.46 -6.82
CA LEU A 60 -2.70 1.30 -6.01
C LEU A 60 -4.19 1.05 -6.16
N SER A 61 -4.55 -0.10 -6.72
CA SER A 61 -5.96 -0.39 -6.95
C SER A 61 -6.69 -0.57 -5.64
N TYR A 62 -8.01 -0.44 -5.67
CA TYR A 62 -8.78 -0.59 -4.45
C TYR A 62 -8.69 -2.02 -3.93
N GLN A 63 -8.50 -2.98 -4.82
CA GLN A 63 -8.31 -4.36 -4.41
C GLN A 63 -7.00 -4.50 -3.63
N GLY A 64 -5.94 -3.86 -4.10
CA GLY A 64 -4.67 -3.89 -3.38
C GLY A 64 -4.77 -3.22 -2.03
N LEU A 65 -5.48 -2.10 -1.98
CA LEU A 65 -5.69 -1.41 -0.71
C LEU A 65 -6.48 -2.29 0.26
N LYS A 66 -7.52 -2.93 -0.24
CA LYS A 66 -8.31 -3.82 0.59
C LYS A 66 -7.45 -4.96 1.13
N ASN A 67 -6.60 -5.52 0.30
CA ASN A 67 -5.73 -6.62 0.74
C ASN A 67 -4.77 -6.16 1.84
N ILE A 68 -4.24 -4.96 1.72
CA ILE A 68 -3.35 -4.43 2.73
C ILE A 68 -4.08 -4.29 4.07
N ILE A 69 -5.28 -3.74 4.02
CA ILE A 69 -6.06 -3.55 5.23
C ILE A 69 -6.44 -4.89 5.85
N ASP A 70 -6.85 -5.83 5.02
CA ASP A 70 -7.24 -7.15 5.53
C ASP A 70 -6.06 -7.86 6.15
N ASN A 71 -4.89 -7.79 5.52
CA ASN A 71 -3.71 -8.44 6.06
C ASN A 71 -3.32 -7.86 7.41
N GLU A 72 -3.44 -6.57 7.57
CA GLU A 72 -3.15 -5.96 8.86
C GLU A 72 -4.12 -6.44 9.92
N ARG A 73 -5.38 -6.52 9.53
CA ARG A 73 -6.39 -6.93 10.48
C ARG A 73 -6.20 -8.38 10.89
N LEU A 74 -5.87 -9.23 9.92
CA LEU A 74 -5.67 -10.64 10.22
C LEU A 74 -4.37 -10.90 10.93
N GLY A 75 -3.40 -10.04 10.76
CA GLY A 75 -2.12 -10.21 11.39
C GLY A 75 -2.11 -9.90 12.88
N GLN A 76 -3.20 -9.40 13.36
CA GLN A 76 -3.29 -9.09 14.79
C GLN A 76 -3.54 -10.32 15.68
#